data_c8fbd997cd9a8303ce1c7dacde0c4833
#
_entry.id   c8fbd997cd9a8303ce1c7dacde0c4833
#
_cell.length_a   1.000
_cell.length_b   1.000
_cell.length_c   1.000
_cell.angle_alpha   90.00
_cell.angle_beta   90.00
_cell.angle_gamma   90.00
#
_symmetry.space_group_name_H-M   'P 1'
#
loop_
_entity.id
_entity.type
_entity.pdbx_description
1 polymer ?
#
loop_
_entity_poly.entity_id
_entity_poly.type
_entity_poly.pdbx_seq_one_letter_code
_entity_poly.pdbx_strand_id
1 'polypeptide(L)'
;DIYKGWIKGAATDEQMVKIGKIFGIIIAVSAIGLAPLIGGVDGLFNLMKKLAALYNIPLLSIVVMGIFHKRVTSKGAMTAIVVGLTFWAIFGLWQDNNLFGWKLHWLHLAAVNFALISMIMIVMAIISPREEAYVQFYTNDVDITPWKGAKASGIIILILIALMYFGMSFFGS
;
A
#
# COMPACT_ATOMS: atom_id res chain seq x y z
N ASP A 1 -4.64 13.83 14.75
CA ASP A 1 -5.50 14.16 13.59
C ASP A 1 -6.84 13.42 13.63
N ILE A 2 -6.89 12.08 13.83
CA ILE A 2 -8.15 11.31 13.86
C ILE A 2 -9.08 11.77 14.98
N TYR A 3 -8.57 11.93 16.21
CA TYR A 3 -9.41 12.32 17.35
C TYR A 3 -10.00 13.70 17.18
N LYS A 4 -9.19 14.69 16.77
CA LYS A 4 -9.64 16.07 16.54
C LYS A 4 -10.52 16.19 15.30
N GLY A 5 -10.22 15.43 14.25
CA GLY A 5 -10.96 15.51 12.98
C GLY A 5 -12.32 14.79 12.99
N TRP A 6 -12.45 13.67 13.75
CA TRP A 6 -13.61 12.79 13.64
C TRP A 6 -14.44 12.66 14.92
N ILE A 7 -13.82 12.85 16.10
CA ILE A 7 -14.47 12.58 17.37
C ILE A 7 -14.78 13.88 18.11
N LYS A 8 -13.81 14.80 18.22
CA LYS A 8 -13.96 16.05 18.98
C LYS A 8 -13.20 17.21 18.36
N GLY A 9 -13.87 18.00 17.50
CA GLY A 9 -13.25 19.12 16.78
C GLY A 9 -12.63 20.23 17.67
N ALA A 10 -13.14 20.42 18.89
CA ALA A 10 -12.67 21.41 19.87
C ALA A 10 -11.74 20.80 20.95
N ALA A 11 -10.99 19.73 20.65
CA ALA A 11 -10.08 19.12 21.61
C ALA A 11 -8.89 20.06 21.90
N THR A 12 -8.55 20.22 23.18
CA THR A 12 -7.36 20.96 23.63
C THR A 12 -6.10 20.12 23.42
N ASP A 13 -4.93 20.78 23.36
CA ASP A 13 -3.65 20.10 23.18
C ASP A 13 -3.35 19.11 24.32
N GLU A 14 -3.72 19.45 25.56
CA GLU A 14 -3.60 18.55 26.70
C GLU A 14 -4.44 17.27 26.54
N GLN A 15 -5.66 17.42 26.03
CA GLN A 15 -6.54 16.26 25.75
C GLN A 15 -5.95 15.38 24.64
N MET A 16 -5.36 15.98 23.60
CA MET A 16 -4.71 15.23 22.53
C MET A 16 -3.48 14.46 23.02
N VAL A 17 -2.65 15.08 23.87
CA VAL A 17 -1.49 14.42 24.50
C VAL A 17 -1.93 13.26 25.40
N LYS A 18 -2.98 13.47 26.22
CA LYS A 18 -3.52 12.42 27.10
C LYS A 18 -4.04 11.21 26.31
N ILE A 19 -4.79 11.47 25.24
CA ILE A 19 -5.30 10.40 24.36
C ILE A 19 -4.18 9.69 23.62
N GLY A 20 -3.18 10.45 23.14
CA GLY A 20 -1.99 9.86 22.52
C GLY A 20 -1.26 8.92 23.46
N LYS A 21 -1.10 9.28 24.74
CA LYS A 21 -0.50 8.41 25.76
C LYS A 21 -1.34 7.14 26.00
N ILE A 22 -2.66 7.28 26.16
CA ILE A 22 -3.55 6.12 26.34
C ILE A 22 -3.47 5.18 25.12
N PHE A 23 -3.52 5.73 23.92
CA PHE A 23 -3.41 4.95 22.68
C PHE A 23 -2.05 4.24 22.58
N GLY A 24 -0.95 4.92 22.95
CA GLY A 24 0.38 4.32 23.01
C GLY A 24 0.46 3.15 23.99
N ILE A 25 -0.15 3.28 25.17
CA ILE A 25 -0.22 2.21 26.16
C ILE A 25 -1.02 1.02 25.63
N ILE A 26 -2.18 1.28 25.00
CA ILE A 26 -3.01 0.22 24.41
C ILE A 26 -2.21 -0.55 23.34
N ILE A 27 -1.51 0.15 22.45
CA ILE A 27 -0.66 -0.49 21.43
C ILE A 27 0.46 -1.31 22.09
N ALA A 28 1.14 -0.76 23.09
CA ALA A 28 2.24 -1.45 23.77
C ALA A 28 1.74 -2.74 24.46
N VAL A 29 0.64 -2.68 25.19
CA VAL A 29 0.04 -3.86 25.84
C VAL A 29 -0.41 -4.89 24.79
N SER A 30 -1.05 -4.44 23.70
CA SER A 30 -1.44 -5.32 22.60
C SER A 30 -0.23 -5.99 21.94
N ALA A 31 0.86 -5.26 21.74
CA ALA A 31 2.10 -5.81 21.17
C ALA A 31 2.71 -6.89 22.08
N ILE A 32 2.75 -6.65 23.41
CA ILE A 32 3.24 -7.64 24.37
C ILE A 32 2.35 -8.89 24.37
N GLY A 33 1.03 -8.72 24.33
CA GLY A 33 0.08 -9.84 24.28
C GLY A 33 0.15 -10.65 22.98
N LEU A 34 0.47 -10.00 21.86
CA LEU A 34 0.60 -10.66 20.55
C LEU A 34 1.98 -11.29 20.34
N ALA A 35 3.03 -10.83 21.05
CA ALA A 35 4.39 -11.31 20.87
C ALA A 35 4.55 -12.85 20.97
N PRO A 36 3.92 -13.56 21.95
CA PRO A 36 4.00 -15.02 22.03
C PRO A 36 3.33 -15.73 20.85
N LEU A 37 2.26 -15.13 20.27
CA LEU A 37 1.55 -15.70 19.12
C LEU A 37 2.38 -15.64 17.83
N ILE A 38 3.30 -14.70 17.77
CA ILE A 38 4.20 -14.50 16.62
C ILE A 38 5.34 -15.54 16.62
N GLY A 39 5.73 -16.06 17.79
CA GLY A 39 6.81 -17.05 17.92
C GLY A 39 6.56 -18.39 17.24
N GLY A 40 5.32 -18.72 16.89
CA GLY A 40 4.94 -19.95 16.17
C GLY A 40 4.81 -19.80 14.66
N VAL A 41 5.00 -18.60 14.11
CA VAL A 41 4.88 -18.34 12.66
C VAL A 41 6.24 -18.51 12.00
N ASP A 42 6.28 -19.03 10.78
CA ASP A 42 7.48 -19.30 9.94
C ASP A 42 8.42 -18.08 9.76
N GLY A 43 8.97 -17.62 10.87
CA GLY A 43 9.89 -16.50 10.96
C GLY A 43 9.19 -15.13 11.01
N LEU A 44 9.60 -14.33 11.99
CA LEU A 44 9.17 -12.94 12.18
C LEU A 44 9.27 -12.11 10.89
N PHE A 45 10.27 -12.39 10.07
CA PHE A 45 10.50 -11.69 8.80
C PHE A 45 9.38 -11.97 7.77
N ASN A 46 8.88 -13.21 7.69
CA ASN A 46 7.76 -13.55 6.81
C ASN A 46 6.46 -12.88 7.26
N LEU A 47 6.21 -12.86 8.56
CA LEU A 47 5.05 -12.15 9.10
C LEU A 47 5.13 -10.65 8.81
N MET A 48 6.29 -10.02 9.02
CA MET A 48 6.48 -8.60 8.72
C MET A 48 6.26 -8.28 7.24
N LYS A 49 6.73 -9.13 6.31
CA LYS A 49 6.46 -8.98 4.87
C LYS A 49 4.97 -9.09 4.55
N LYS A 50 4.28 -10.05 5.13
CA LYS A 50 2.84 -10.24 4.93
C LYS A 50 2.03 -9.07 5.47
N LEU A 51 2.37 -8.56 6.66
CA LEU A 51 1.73 -7.38 7.25
C LEU A 51 2.03 -6.11 6.46
N ALA A 52 3.28 -5.93 6.02
CA ALA A 52 3.63 -4.79 5.16
C ALA A 52 2.88 -4.82 3.83
N ALA A 53 2.71 -5.99 3.23
CA ALA A 53 1.96 -6.16 1.99
C ALA A 53 0.48 -5.81 2.14
N LEU A 54 -0.10 -6.01 3.33
CA LEU A 54 -1.50 -5.70 3.63
C LEU A 54 -1.86 -4.25 3.27
N TYR A 55 -1.01 -3.30 3.59
CA TYR A 55 -1.28 -1.88 3.32
C TYR A 55 -0.49 -1.33 2.12
N ASN A 56 0.72 -1.83 1.84
CA ASN A 56 1.54 -1.32 0.75
C ASN A 56 0.93 -1.62 -0.62
N ILE A 57 0.34 -2.81 -0.81
CA ILE A 57 -0.25 -3.19 -2.10
C ILE A 57 -1.44 -2.31 -2.46
N PRO A 58 -2.47 -2.14 -1.58
CA PRO A 58 -3.57 -1.23 -1.87
C PRO A 58 -3.11 0.21 -2.08
N LEU A 59 -2.18 0.69 -1.24
CA LEU A 59 -1.66 2.05 -1.36
C LEU A 59 -0.97 2.28 -2.70
N LEU A 60 -0.07 1.37 -3.08
CA LEU A 60 0.62 1.43 -4.38
C LEU A 60 -0.36 1.41 -5.54
N SER A 61 -1.35 0.52 -5.50
CA SER A 61 -2.37 0.40 -6.55
C SER A 61 -3.13 1.70 -6.74
N ILE A 62 -3.54 2.35 -5.65
CA ILE A 62 -4.30 3.60 -5.69
C ILE A 62 -3.45 4.74 -6.24
N VAL A 63 -2.20 4.84 -5.79
CA VAL A 63 -1.28 5.88 -6.28
C VAL A 63 -1.03 5.69 -7.77
N VAL A 64 -0.71 4.48 -8.21
CA VAL A 64 -0.49 4.18 -9.62
C VAL A 64 -1.74 4.51 -10.44
N MET A 65 -2.91 4.02 -10.02
CA MET A 65 -4.14 4.29 -10.74
C MET A 65 -4.55 5.77 -10.71
N GLY A 66 -4.28 6.48 -9.62
CA GLY A 66 -4.51 7.92 -9.50
C GLY A 66 -3.64 8.75 -10.47
N ILE A 67 -2.40 8.31 -10.72
CA ILE A 67 -1.50 8.97 -11.66
C ILE A 67 -1.90 8.67 -13.12
N PHE A 68 -2.18 7.40 -13.44
CA PHE A 68 -2.41 6.99 -14.82
C PHE A 68 -3.85 7.20 -15.30
N HIS A 69 -4.82 7.22 -14.39
CA HIS A 69 -6.24 7.28 -14.77
C HIS A 69 -6.95 8.50 -14.15
N LYS A 70 -7.03 9.59 -14.90
CA LYS A 70 -7.57 10.90 -14.45
C LYS A 70 -9.04 10.92 -14.02
N ARG A 71 -9.80 9.88 -14.30
CA ARG A 71 -11.25 9.78 -13.99
C ARG A 71 -11.55 8.91 -12.77
N VAL A 72 -10.54 8.44 -12.05
CA VAL A 72 -10.71 7.67 -10.82
C VAL A 72 -11.35 8.56 -9.74
N THR A 73 -12.32 8.00 -9.03
CA THR A 73 -13.06 8.68 -7.97
C THR A 73 -12.59 8.26 -6.59
N SER A 74 -12.76 9.14 -5.60
CA SER A 74 -12.47 8.81 -4.18
C SER A 74 -13.31 7.62 -3.70
N LYS A 75 -14.57 7.51 -4.14
CA LYS A 75 -15.43 6.36 -3.81
C LYS A 75 -14.84 5.05 -4.38
N GLY A 76 -14.37 5.09 -5.63
CA GLY A 76 -13.70 3.94 -6.25
C GLY A 76 -12.43 3.53 -5.50
N ALA A 77 -11.61 4.49 -5.09
CA ALA A 77 -10.41 4.23 -4.30
C ALA A 77 -10.74 3.62 -2.93
N MET A 78 -11.73 4.18 -2.20
CA MET A 78 -12.15 3.62 -0.90
C MET A 78 -12.69 2.19 -1.03
N THR A 79 -13.54 1.92 -2.01
CA THR A 79 -14.05 0.57 -2.27
C THR A 79 -12.91 -0.40 -2.60
N ALA A 80 -11.98 0.02 -3.45
CA ALA A 80 -10.84 -0.77 -3.85
C ALA A 80 -9.89 -1.08 -2.66
N ILE A 81 -9.67 -0.11 -1.74
CA ILE A 81 -8.92 -0.33 -0.50
C ILE A 81 -9.59 -1.41 0.35
N VAL A 82 -10.87 -1.25 0.64
CA VAL A 82 -11.60 -2.18 1.50
C VAL A 82 -11.56 -3.60 0.93
N VAL A 83 -11.83 -3.75 -0.37
CA VAL A 83 -11.78 -5.06 -1.04
C VAL A 83 -10.36 -5.62 -1.05
N GLY A 84 -9.34 -4.81 -1.36
CA GLY A 84 -7.95 -5.25 -1.39
C GLY A 84 -7.42 -5.66 -0.02
N LEU A 85 -7.74 -4.91 1.03
CA LEU A 85 -7.41 -5.27 2.42
C LEU A 85 -8.08 -6.58 2.83
N THR A 86 -9.39 -6.71 2.53
CA THR A 86 -10.16 -7.93 2.85
C THR A 86 -9.60 -9.14 2.09
N PHE A 87 -9.33 -8.99 0.80
CA PHE A 87 -8.72 -10.05 -0.01
C PHE A 87 -7.38 -10.51 0.58
N TRP A 88 -6.49 -9.57 0.91
CA TRP A 88 -5.19 -9.90 1.48
C TRP A 88 -5.30 -10.51 2.88
N ALA A 89 -6.20 -10.01 3.73
CA ALA A 89 -6.44 -10.58 5.06
C ALA A 89 -6.89 -12.03 4.97
N ILE A 90 -7.78 -12.36 4.03
CA ILE A 90 -8.28 -13.73 3.85
C ILE A 90 -7.21 -14.63 3.22
N PHE A 91 -6.70 -14.27 2.05
CA PHE A 91 -5.84 -15.17 1.28
C PHE A 91 -4.37 -15.07 1.65
N GLY A 92 -3.88 -13.90 2.03
CA GLY A 92 -2.49 -13.69 2.41
C GLY A 92 -2.17 -14.07 3.84
N LEU A 93 -3.04 -13.71 4.79
CA LEU A 93 -2.81 -13.96 6.21
C LEU A 93 -3.50 -15.23 6.70
N TRP A 94 -4.82 -15.34 6.49
CA TRP A 94 -5.60 -16.45 7.04
C TRP A 94 -5.33 -17.77 6.29
N GLN A 95 -5.40 -17.77 4.96
CA GLN A 95 -5.24 -18.99 4.14
C GLN A 95 -3.79 -19.27 3.73
N ASP A 96 -2.83 -18.58 4.27
CA ASP A 96 -1.39 -18.76 4.00
C ASP A 96 -1.07 -18.86 2.50
N ASN A 97 -1.53 -17.86 1.75
CA ASN A 97 -1.36 -17.74 0.29
C ASN A 97 -2.06 -18.85 -0.53
N ASN A 98 -3.05 -19.52 0.04
CA ASN A 98 -3.86 -20.48 -0.69
C ASN A 98 -5.04 -19.76 -1.36
N LEU A 99 -5.00 -19.66 -2.68
CA LEU A 99 -6.07 -19.07 -3.49
C LEU A 99 -6.84 -20.21 -4.16
N PHE A 100 -8.06 -20.48 -3.70
CA PHE A 100 -8.95 -21.53 -4.24
C PHE A 100 -8.29 -22.90 -4.41
N GLY A 101 -7.44 -23.31 -3.46
CA GLY A 101 -6.74 -24.59 -3.49
C GLY A 101 -5.34 -24.53 -4.13
N TRP A 102 -4.95 -23.40 -4.70
CA TRP A 102 -3.63 -23.20 -5.29
C TRP A 102 -2.73 -22.46 -4.32
N LYS A 103 -1.69 -23.12 -3.83
CA LYS A 103 -0.70 -22.47 -2.96
C LYS A 103 0.22 -21.60 -3.80
N LEU A 104 -0.03 -20.30 -3.79
CA LEU A 104 0.74 -19.31 -4.54
C LEU A 104 1.91 -18.79 -3.70
N HIS A 105 2.98 -18.43 -4.36
CA HIS A 105 3.99 -17.60 -3.70
C HIS A 105 3.38 -16.22 -3.36
N TRP A 106 3.73 -15.66 -2.21
CA TRP A 106 3.16 -14.40 -1.71
C TRP A 106 3.24 -13.24 -2.72
N LEU A 107 4.30 -13.20 -3.56
CA LEU A 107 4.44 -12.20 -4.64
C LEU A 107 3.36 -12.34 -5.72
N HIS A 108 2.99 -13.58 -6.09
CA HIS A 108 1.93 -13.81 -7.08
C HIS A 108 0.58 -13.38 -6.52
N LEU A 109 0.33 -13.68 -5.24
CA LEU A 109 -0.88 -13.22 -4.56
C LEU A 109 -0.92 -11.68 -4.45
N ALA A 110 0.23 -11.05 -4.21
CA ALA A 110 0.37 -9.60 -4.22
C ALA A 110 0.04 -9.00 -5.60
N ALA A 111 0.52 -9.62 -6.68
CA ALA A 111 0.21 -9.20 -8.04
C ALA A 111 -1.28 -9.36 -8.37
N VAL A 112 -1.91 -10.46 -7.94
CA VAL A 112 -3.36 -10.68 -8.08
C VAL A 112 -4.14 -9.61 -7.33
N ASN A 113 -3.76 -9.29 -6.09
CA ASN A 113 -4.40 -8.24 -5.30
C ASN A 113 -4.25 -6.86 -5.95
N PHE A 114 -3.06 -6.54 -6.45
CA PHE A 114 -2.81 -5.30 -7.19
C PHE A 114 -3.71 -5.20 -8.43
N ALA A 115 -3.80 -6.27 -9.21
CA ALA A 115 -4.66 -6.33 -10.40
C ALA A 115 -6.15 -6.19 -10.04
N LEU A 116 -6.60 -6.85 -8.96
CA LEU A 116 -7.96 -6.77 -8.46
C LEU A 116 -8.34 -5.33 -8.08
N ILE A 117 -7.49 -4.67 -7.28
CA ILE A 117 -7.69 -3.28 -6.85
C ILE A 117 -7.73 -2.35 -8.07
N SER A 118 -6.78 -2.50 -8.99
CA SER A 118 -6.70 -1.70 -10.22
C SER A 118 -7.95 -1.89 -11.08
N MET A 119 -8.42 -3.12 -11.23
CA MET A 119 -9.64 -3.44 -11.98
C MET A 119 -10.87 -2.81 -11.34
N ILE A 120 -11.02 -2.88 -10.01
CA ILE A 120 -12.13 -2.23 -9.30
C ILE A 120 -12.11 -0.72 -9.54
N MET A 121 -10.94 -0.08 -9.47
CA MET A 121 -10.82 1.35 -9.71
C MET A 121 -11.20 1.72 -11.15
N ILE A 122 -10.81 0.92 -12.14
CA ILE A 122 -11.20 1.13 -13.55
C ILE A 122 -12.71 0.97 -13.72
N VAL A 123 -13.27 -0.11 -13.20
CA VAL A 123 -14.72 -0.36 -13.27
C VAL A 123 -15.51 0.77 -12.62
N MET A 124 -15.10 1.22 -11.44
CA MET A 124 -15.73 2.35 -10.76
C MET A 124 -15.57 3.67 -11.53
N ALA A 125 -14.45 3.88 -12.20
CA ALA A 125 -14.24 5.05 -13.06
C ALA A 125 -15.13 5.02 -14.34
N ILE A 126 -15.57 3.84 -14.77
CA ILE A 126 -16.51 3.69 -15.88
C ILE A 126 -17.95 3.87 -15.40
N ILE A 127 -18.33 3.25 -14.27
CA ILE A 127 -19.71 3.28 -13.75
C ILE A 127 -20.07 4.65 -13.17
N SER A 128 -19.14 5.26 -12.44
CA SER A 128 -19.32 6.56 -11.80
C SER A 128 -18.07 7.42 -12.04
N PRO A 129 -17.90 7.90 -13.29
CA PRO A 129 -16.75 8.71 -13.64
C PRO A 129 -16.77 10.03 -12.85
N ARG A 130 -15.61 10.58 -12.60
CA ARG A 130 -15.48 11.95 -12.12
C ARG A 130 -16.00 12.90 -13.19
N GLU A 131 -16.84 13.85 -12.82
CA GLU A 131 -17.45 14.82 -13.76
C GLU A 131 -16.38 15.63 -14.49
N GLU A 132 -15.35 16.06 -13.76
CA GLU A 132 -14.19 16.75 -14.34
C GLU A 132 -12.92 15.92 -14.18
N ALA A 133 -12.10 15.80 -15.23
CA ALA A 133 -10.80 15.15 -15.16
C ALA A 133 -9.92 15.92 -14.14
N TYR A 134 -9.20 15.18 -13.31
CA TYR A 134 -8.28 15.80 -12.36
C TYR A 134 -7.18 16.57 -13.11
N VAL A 135 -7.12 17.86 -12.88
CA VAL A 135 -6.03 18.71 -13.33
C VAL A 135 -5.14 18.97 -12.13
N GLN A 136 -3.90 18.54 -12.23
CA GLN A 136 -2.92 18.82 -11.17
C GLN A 136 -2.51 20.30 -11.29
N PHE A 137 -2.78 21.06 -10.23
CA PHE A 137 -2.26 22.43 -10.14
C PHE A 137 -0.77 22.36 -9.81
N TYR A 138 0.05 22.78 -10.75
CA TYR A 138 1.46 23.01 -10.47
C TYR A 138 1.60 24.43 -9.90
N THR A 139 2.02 24.52 -8.64
CA THR A 139 2.55 25.77 -8.11
C THR A 139 3.90 25.98 -8.77
N ASN A 140 4.07 27.09 -9.48
CA ASN A 140 5.34 27.44 -10.14
C ASN A 140 6.47 27.82 -9.15
N ASP A 141 6.26 27.56 -7.86
CA ASP A 141 7.20 27.92 -6.79
C ASP A 141 8.44 27.02 -6.75
N VAL A 142 8.39 25.87 -7.43
CA VAL A 142 9.52 24.93 -7.52
C VAL A 142 9.80 24.63 -8.99
N ASP A 143 11.04 24.84 -9.41
CA ASP A 143 11.48 24.41 -10.74
C ASP A 143 11.56 22.88 -10.80
N ILE A 144 10.59 22.29 -11.49
CA ILE A 144 10.50 20.83 -11.70
C ILE A 144 11.10 20.39 -13.03
N THR A 145 11.83 21.28 -13.74
CA THR A 145 12.48 20.89 -14.99
C THR A 145 13.54 19.83 -14.72
N PRO A 146 13.47 18.66 -15.38
CA PRO A 146 14.46 17.62 -15.16
C PRO A 146 15.84 18.13 -15.60
N TRP A 147 16.86 17.92 -14.78
CA TRP A 147 18.23 18.18 -15.17
C TRP A 147 18.60 17.39 -16.44
N LYS A 148 19.50 17.92 -17.27
CA LYS A 148 19.82 17.37 -18.61
C LYS A 148 20.21 15.87 -18.61
N GLY A 149 20.77 15.37 -17.51
CA GLY A 149 21.16 13.97 -17.33
C GLY A 149 20.09 13.04 -16.76
N ALA A 150 18.92 13.54 -16.32
CA ALA A 150 17.93 12.74 -15.57
C ALA A 150 17.47 11.46 -16.31
N LYS A 151 17.18 11.58 -17.61
CA LYS A 151 16.76 10.43 -18.43
C LYS A 151 17.88 9.40 -18.60
N ALA A 152 19.11 9.86 -18.89
CA ALA A 152 20.25 8.97 -19.06
C ALA A 152 20.58 8.24 -17.77
N SER A 153 20.61 8.94 -16.63
CA SER A 153 20.83 8.33 -15.32
C SER A 153 19.75 7.33 -14.95
N GLY A 154 18.47 7.63 -15.23
CA GLY A 154 17.38 6.70 -15.01
C GLY A 154 17.54 5.41 -15.83
N ILE A 155 17.89 5.52 -17.10
CA ILE A 155 18.14 4.36 -17.97
C ILE A 155 19.34 3.54 -17.46
N ILE A 156 20.43 4.20 -17.07
CA ILE A 156 21.62 3.54 -16.53
C ILE A 156 21.26 2.74 -15.26
N ILE A 157 20.51 3.35 -14.33
CA ILE A 157 20.07 2.67 -13.11
C ILE A 157 19.21 1.44 -13.44
N LEU A 158 18.26 1.55 -14.36
CA LEU A 158 17.43 0.41 -14.78
C LEU A 158 18.27 -0.72 -15.39
N ILE A 159 19.25 -0.38 -16.24
CA ILE A 159 20.17 -1.37 -16.82
C ILE A 159 21.00 -2.05 -15.72
N LEU A 160 21.55 -1.29 -14.77
CA LEU A 160 22.32 -1.84 -13.66
C LEU A 160 21.48 -2.78 -12.78
N ILE A 161 20.24 -2.40 -12.48
CA ILE A 161 19.32 -3.26 -11.74
C ILE A 161 19.05 -4.55 -12.52
N ALA A 162 18.75 -4.45 -13.81
CA ALA A 162 18.51 -5.63 -14.66
C ALA A 162 19.73 -6.55 -14.72
N LEU A 163 20.93 -5.99 -14.88
CA LEU A 163 22.19 -6.75 -14.87
C LEU A 163 22.45 -7.42 -13.53
N MET A 164 22.18 -6.75 -12.41
CA MET A 164 22.28 -7.35 -11.08
C MET A 164 21.34 -8.56 -10.92
N TYR A 165 20.08 -8.41 -11.29
CA TYR A 165 19.11 -9.52 -11.21
C TYR A 165 19.51 -10.68 -12.11
N PHE A 166 19.95 -10.39 -13.33
CA PHE A 166 20.42 -11.39 -14.28
C PHE A 166 21.68 -12.11 -13.75
N GLY A 167 22.65 -11.34 -13.23
CA GLY A 167 23.86 -11.90 -12.62
C GLY A 167 23.56 -12.80 -11.43
N MET A 168 22.68 -12.35 -10.51
CA MET A 168 22.27 -13.16 -9.35
C MET A 168 21.54 -14.45 -9.76
N SER A 169 20.80 -14.45 -10.87
CA SER A 169 20.16 -15.65 -11.40
C SER A 169 21.18 -16.71 -11.87
N PHE A 170 22.35 -16.28 -12.34
CA PHE A 170 23.42 -17.20 -12.79
C PHE A 170 24.30 -17.72 -11.63
N PHE A 171 24.51 -16.90 -10.60
CA PHE A 171 25.38 -17.25 -9.48
C PHE A 171 24.64 -17.78 -8.26
N GLY A 172 23.31 -17.75 -8.27
CA GLY A 172 22.46 -18.16 -7.15
C GLY A 172 21.78 -19.52 -7.34
N SER A 173 22.14 -20.29 -8.36
CA SER A 173 21.67 -21.65 -8.61
C SER A 173 22.61 -22.70 -8.01
#